data_0d88bd407bea59e9e1fd7cf3321a1b49
#
_entry.id   0d88bd407bea59e9e1fd7cf3321a1b49
#
_cell.length_a   1.000
_cell.length_b   1.000
_cell.length_c   1.000
_cell.angle_alpha   90.00
_cell.angle_beta   90.00
_cell.angle_gamma   90.00
#
_symmetry.space_group_name_H-M   'P 1'
#
loop_
_entity.id
_entity.type
_entity.pdbx_description
1 polymer ?
#
loop_
_entity_poly.entity_id
_entity_poly.type
_entity_poly.pdbx_seq_one_letter_code
_entity_poly.pdbx_strand_id
1 'polypeptide(L)'
;MNNAQIAQVFEEVADVLEIQNENTFRIRAYRNAARTIEVQTAPLSRMVEEGQPLTDLPGIGKEMANHIREMVETGTLGFRDQLLAEIPRSLIELVHLPGVGPKKARKLWDELKICSVDELEEAAKAGRIAGVAGFGAKTQVKILAGIQEYRQHTSRMLLIEAERFVEPLVGYLRSIPEVERLEVAGSYRRRRETVGDIDLLAIATVPGPVMEAFLHYPQVAKVLAAGDTKSSVNLGSGLQVDLRVVPPDCYGAALVYFTGSKEHNVKLRRRAVEHGLRISEYGVFRVHEDAKEEFVAGREEADVYASVGLPWIPPEMREDRGEIEAALRGPLPRLIETGDMRADLHMHSIWSDGRQTIEEMVEACA
;
A
#
# COMPACT_ATOMS: atom_id res chain seq x y z
N MET A 1 -4.09 19.53 5.73
CA MET A 1 -3.41 18.23 5.79
C MET A 1 -4.11 17.29 6.76
N ASN A 2 -4.14 15.98 6.51
CA ASN A 2 -4.66 14.98 7.47
C ASN A 2 -3.54 14.53 8.45
N ASN A 3 -3.94 13.81 9.52
CA ASN A 3 -3.00 13.37 10.56
C ASN A 3 -1.84 12.53 10.00
N ALA A 4 -2.12 11.62 9.06
CA ALA A 4 -1.09 10.77 8.45
C ALA A 4 -0.06 11.59 7.66
N GLN A 5 -0.50 12.61 6.93
CA GLN A 5 0.40 13.51 6.20
C GLN A 5 1.27 14.34 7.15
N ILE A 6 0.71 14.82 8.27
CA ILE A 6 1.47 15.57 9.27
C ILE A 6 2.49 14.66 9.96
N ALA A 7 2.10 13.43 10.32
CA ALA A 7 3.00 12.44 10.89
C ALA A 7 4.16 12.11 9.95
N GLN A 8 3.87 11.92 8.66
CA GLN A 8 4.88 11.66 7.63
C GLN A 8 5.89 12.80 7.50
N VAL A 9 5.44 14.06 7.53
CA VAL A 9 6.36 15.22 7.52
C VAL A 9 7.26 15.22 8.75
N PHE A 10 6.77 14.85 9.92
CA PHE A 10 7.58 14.78 11.14
C PHE A 10 8.59 13.65 11.10
N GLU A 11 8.25 12.47 10.55
CA GLU A 11 9.23 11.39 10.32
C GLU A 11 10.30 11.83 9.33
N GLU A 12 9.93 12.49 8.23
CA GLU A 12 10.89 13.03 7.25
C GLU A 12 11.84 14.05 7.89
N VAL A 13 11.33 14.98 8.72
CA VAL A 13 12.18 15.91 9.49
C VAL A 13 13.13 15.16 10.41
N ALA A 14 12.66 14.14 11.11
CA ALA A 14 13.51 13.33 11.98
C ALA A 14 14.63 12.62 11.21
N ASP A 15 14.34 12.08 10.03
CA ASP A 15 15.33 11.43 9.17
C ASP A 15 16.38 12.42 8.67
N VAL A 16 15.96 13.61 8.23
CA VAL A 16 16.90 14.66 7.80
C VAL A 16 17.80 15.11 8.94
N LEU A 17 17.25 15.37 10.12
CA LEU A 17 18.01 15.72 11.32
C LEU A 17 19.02 14.62 11.70
N GLU A 18 18.65 13.35 11.54
CA GLU A 18 19.57 12.23 11.80
C GLU A 18 20.66 12.12 10.73
N ILE A 19 20.35 12.39 9.45
CA ILE A 19 21.34 12.51 8.36
C ILE A 19 22.34 13.64 8.68
N GLN A 20 21.86 14.76 9.20
CA GLN A 20 22.69 15.91 9.58
C GLN A 20 23.47 15.69 10.89
N ASN A 21 23.25 14.54 11.57
CA ASN A 21 23.84 14.19 12.87
C ASN A 21 23.47 15.20 13.98
N GLU A 22 22.25 15.72 13.92
CA GLU A 22 21.67 16.61 14.91
C GLU A 22 21.47 15.93 16.28
N ASN A 23 21.10 16.73 17.29
CA ASN A 23 20.86 16.27 18.65
C ASN A 23 19.82 15.14 18.71
N THR A 24 20.20 14.00 19.28
CA THR A 24 19.36 12.80 19.39
C THR A 24 18.06 13.03 20.17
N PHE A 25 18.02 13.99 21.10
CA PHE A 25 16.78 14.34 21.81
C PHE A 25 15.78 15.03 20.87
N ARG A 26 16.27 15.91 19.98
CA ARG A 26 15.44 16.58 18.98
C ARG A 26 14.88 15.59 17.98
N ILE A 27 15.71 14.69 17.45
CA ILE A 27 15.28 13.60 16.56
C ILE A 27 14.18 12.75 17.22
N ARG A 28 14.38 12.35 18.48
CA ARG A 28 13.38 11.57 19.22
C ARG A 28 12.09 12.34 19.44
N ALA A 29 12.14 13.66 19.67
CA ALA A 29 10.96 14.48 19.85
C ALA A 29 10.08 14.46 18.58
N TYR A 30 10.67 14.60 17.39
CA TYR A 30 9.92 14.50 16.12
C TYR A 30 9.35 13.09 15.88
N ARG A 31 10.12 12.03 16.11
CA ARG A 31 9.62 10.64 15.98
C ARG A 31 8.50 10.32 16.96
N ASN A 32 8.59 10.78 18.21
CA ASN A 32 7.54 10.59 19.21
C ASN A 32 6.28 11.37 18.83
N ALA A 33 6.45 12.61 18.36
CA ALA A 33 5.32 13.42 17.90
C ALA A 33 4.63 12.76 16.69
N ALA A 34 5.39 12.26 15.70
CA ALA A 34 4.84 11.53 14.56
C ALA A 34 3.97 10.34 15.01
N ARG A 35 4.48 9.50 15.91
CA ARG A 35 3.72 8.35 16.45
C ARG A 35 2.45 8.77 17.19
N THR A 36 2.52 9.83 17.99
CA THR A 36 1.33 10.35 18.69
C THR A 36 0.28 10.82 17.70
N ILE A 37 0.70 11.53 16.64
CA ILE A 37 -0.20 12.03 15.59
C ILE A 37 -0.81 10.88 14.79
N GLU A 38 -0.03 9.84 14.49
CA GLU A 38 -0.48 8.69 13.70
C GLU A 38 -1.61 7.90 14.39
N VAL A 39 -1.54 7.79 15.72
CA VAL A 39 -2.58 7.09 16.50
C VAL A 39 -3.74 8.00 16.94
N GLN A 40 -3.64 9.31 16.68
CA GLN A 40 -4.67 10.27 17.05
C GLN A 40 -5.93 10.10 16.20
N THR A 41 -7.06 9.82 16.85
CA THR A 41 -8.35 9.60 16.18
C THR A 41 -9.05 10.88 15.74
N ALA A 42 -8.89 11.97 16.51
CA ALA A 42 -9.44 13.26 16.15
C ALA A 42 -8.55 13.95 15.09
N PRO A 43 -9.12 14.55 14.02
CA PRO A 43 -8.35 15.31 13.06
C PRO A 43 -7.66 16.50 13.74
N LEU A 44 -6.35 16.64 13.56
CA LEU A 44 -5.59 17.77 14.10
C LEU A 44 -6.04 19.11 13.53
N SER A 45 -6.51 19.14 12.26
CA SER A 45 -7.10 20.33 11.67
C SER A 45 -8.28 20.84 12.48
N ARG A 46 -9.16 19.95 12.93
CA ARG A 46 -10.30 20.31 13.77
C ARG A 46 -9.85 20.81 15.14
N MET A 47 -8.84 20.19 15.75
CA MET A 47 -8.30 20.64 17.04
C MET A 47 -7.71 22.05 16.94
N VAL A 48 -7.04 22.37 15.82
CA VAL A 48 -6.51 23.72 15.54
C VAL A 48 -7.64 24.72 15.35
N GLU A 49 -8.65 24.40 14.55
CA GLU A 49 -9.83 25.26 14.30
C GLU A 49 -10.63 25.55 15.58
N GLU A 50 -10.76 24.57 16.45
CA GLU A 50 -11.44 24.68 17.75
C GLU A 50 -10.57 25.35 18.83
N GLY A 51 -9.32 25.69 18.54
CA GLY A 51 -8.38 26.30 19.48
C GLY A 51 -7.96 25.38 20.63
N GLN A 52 -8.08 24.06 20.46
CA GLN A 52 -7.70 23.10 21.49
C GLN A 52 -6.17 23.11 21.71
N PRO A 53 -5.70 22.94 22.96
CA PRO A 53 -4.27 22.94 23.26
C PRO A 53 -3.60 21.66 22.76
N LEU A 54 -2.92 21.72 21.60
CA LEU A 54 -2.18 20.59 21.03
C LEU A 54 -1.08 20.06 21.96
N THR A 55 -0.62 20.88 22.90
CA THR A 55 0.37 20.48 23.92
C THR A 55 -0.14 19.49 24.96
N ASP A 56 -1.45 19.22 25.00
CA ASP A 56 -2.03 18.21 25.86
C ASP A 56 -1.84 16.81 25.28
N LEU A 57 -1.49 16.72 23.98
CA LEU A 57 -1.14 15.45 23.35
C LEU A 57 0.22 14.96 23.83
N PRO A 58 0.36 13.66 24.17
CA PRO A 58 1.61 13.10 24.65
C PRO A 58 2.77 13.32 23.67
N GLY A 59 3.87 13.92 24.14
CA GLY A 59 5.05 14.17 23.31
C GLY A 59 4.95 15.35 22.36
N ILE A 60 3.87 16.11 22.38
CA ILE A 60 3.69 17.34 21.58
C ILE A 60 4.07 18.55 22.47
N GLY A 61 5.30 19.03 22.34
CA GLY A 61 5.75 20.28 22.93
C GLY A 61 5.34 21.52 22.13
N LYS A 62 5.69 22.70 22.64
CA LYS A 62 5.34 23.98 21.99
C LYS A 62 5.84 24.07 20.54
N GLU A 63 7.07 23.61 20.26
CA GLU A 63 7.65 23.60 18.91
C GLU A 63 6.83 22.74 17.97
N MET A 64 6.53 21.48 18.36
CA MET A 64 5.71 20.57 17.57
C MET A 64 4.29 21.10 17.35
N ALA A 65 3.67 21.69 18.39
CA ALA A 65 2.36 22.30 18.27
C ALA A 65 2.33 23.46 17.28
N ASN A 66 3.39 24.28 17.21
CA ASN A 66 3.50 25.36 16.22
C ASN A 66 3.66 24.80 14.81
N HIS A 67 4.48 23.77 14.63
CA HIS A 67 4.65 23.11 13.34
C HIS A 67 3.35 22.46 12.84
N ILE A 68 2.57 21.85 13.74
CA ILE A 68 1.26 21.30 13.38
C ILE A 68 0.32 22.42 12.92
N ARG A 69 0.25 23.56 13.63
CA ARG A 69 -0.56 24.70 13.20
C ARG A 69 -0.13 25.22 11.83
N GLU A 70 1.17 25.44 11.64
CA GLU A 70 1.71 25.90 10.35
C GLU A 70 1.28 24.94 9.23
N MET A 71 1.42 23.63 9.40
CA MET A 71 1.04 22.64 8.39
C MET A 71 -0.47 22.61 8.13
N VAL A 72 -1.29 22.77 9.17
CA VAL A 72 -2.75 22.82 9.01
C VAL A 72 -3.17 24.08 8.26
N GLU A 73 -2.56 25.24 8.55
CA GLU A 73 -2.92 26.55 8.00
C GLU A 73 -2.36 26.76 6.59
N THR A 74 -1.13 26.28 6.32
CA THR A 74 -0.42 26.60 5.07
C THR A 74 -0.27 25.40 4.13
N GLY A 75 -0.48 24.17 4.64
CA GLY A 75 -0.23 22.94 3.89
C GLY A 75 1.26 22.56 3.80
N THR A 76 2.17 23.31 4.40
CA THR A 76 3.63 23.12 4.32
C THR A 76 4.29 23.34 5.69
N LEU A 77 5.56 22.96 5.82
CA LEU A 77 6.37 23.24 7.00
C LEU A 77 7.69 23.90 6.56
N GLY A 78 7.83 25.20 6.80
CA GLY A 78 9.02 25.97 6.42
C GLY A 78 10.32 25.43 7.02
N PHE A 79 10.28 24.90 8.23
CA PHE A 79 11.42 24.23 8.84
C PHE A 79 11.90 23.01 8.06
N ARG A 80 10.97 22.15 7.58
CA ARG A 80 11.28 21.03 6.70
C ARG A 80 11.94 21.50 5.41
N ASP A 81 11.41 22.54 4.79
CA ASP A 81 11.91 23.04 3.51
C ASP A 81 13.33 23.62 3.66
N GLN A 82 13.64 24.27 4.79
CA GLN A 82 15.00 24.72 5.12
C GLN A 82 15.96 23.54 5.25
N LEU A 83 15.59 22.49 6.00
CA LEU A 83 16.42 21.30 6.15
C LEU A 83 16.68 20.60 4.80
N LEU A 84 15.67 20.50 3.95
CA LEU A 84 15.78 19.88 2.63
C LEU A 84 16.61 20.69 1.63
N ALA A 85 16.82 22.00 1.87
CA ALA A 85 17.71 22.81 1.06
C ALA A 85 19.20 22.49 1.32
N GLU A 86 19.53 21.89 2.47
CA GLU A 86 20.90 21.59 2.88
C GLU A 86 21.40 20.21 2.43
N ILE A 87 20.50 19.32 1.99
CA ILE A 87 20.84 17.97 1.55
C ILE A 87 20.16 17.64 0.22
N PRO A 88 20.74 16.74 -0.61
CA PRO A 88 20.04 16.22 -1.79
C PRO A 88 18.76 15.50 -1.36
N ARG A 89 17.61 15.87 -1.95
CA ARG A 89 16.31 15.22 -1.65
C ARG A 89 16.33 13.70 -1.88
N SER A 90 17.07 13.26 -2.90
CA SER A 90 17.25 11.83 -3.22
C SER A 90 17.96 11.05 -2.11
N LEU A 91 18.70 11.72 -1.22
CA LEU A 91 19.36 11.07 -0.08
C LEU A 91 18.34 10.48 0.91
N ILE A 92 17.16 11.06 1.02
CA ILE A 92 16.08 10.56 1.87
C ILE A 92 15.58 9.21 1.37
N GLU A 93 15.53 9.00 0.04
CA GLU A 93 15.13 7.73 -0.54
C GLU A 93 16.07 6.59 -0.10
N LEU A 94 17.35 6.88 0.08
CA LEU A 94 18.33 5.89 0.57
C LEU A 94 18.04 5.43 2.00
N VAL A 95 17.46 6.31 2.84
CA VAL A 95 17.14 5.99 4.24
C VAL A 95 16.07 4.91 4.34
N HIS A 96 15.16 4.86 3.36
CA HIS A 96 14.07 3.88 3.30
C HIS A 96 14.51 2.51 2.76
N LEU A 97 15.75 2.40 2.27
CA LEU A 97 16.28 1.11 1.80
C LEU A 97 16.60 0.17 2.97
N PRO A 98 16.20 -1.11 2.90
CA PRO A 98 16.57 -2.10 3.89
C PRO A 98 18.10 -2.17 4.09
N GLY A 99 18.54 -1.85 5.28
CA GLY A 99 19.95 -1.87 5.65
C GLY A 99 20.73 -0.56 5.45
N VAL A 100 20.07 0.52 4.97
CA VAL A 100 20.65 1.86 4.82
C VAL A 100 19.91 2.82 5.76
N GLY A 101 20.21 2.94 6.99
CA GLY A 101 19.62 3.97 7.85
C GLY A 101 20.28 5.35 7.65
N PRO A 102 19.77 6.44 8.27
CA PRO A 102 20.24 7.80 8.09
C PRO A 102 21.75 7.97 8.24
N LYS A 103 22.36 7.35 9.26
CA LYS A 103 23.82 7.38 9.48
C LYS A 103 24.62 6.74 8.35
N LYS A 104 24.09 5.67 7.75
CA LYS A 104 24.74 5.02 6.61
C LYS A 104 24.55 5.83 5.34
N ALA A 105 23.37 6.39 5.11
CA ALA A 105 23.11 7.30 3.99
C ALA A 105 24.07 8.50 4.04
N ARG A 106 24.25 9.10 5.22
CA ARG A 106 25.22 10.17 5.42
C ARG A 106 26.63 9.75 5.06
N LYS A 107 27.12 8.59 5.52
CA LYS A 107 28.46 8.09 5.18
C LYS A 107 28.63 7.84 3.68
N LEU A 108 27.66 7.25 3.02
CA LEU A 108 27.66 7.03 1.58
C LEU A 108 27.79 8.36 0.82
N TRP A 109 27.08 9.38 1.27
CA TRP A 109 27.19 10.71 0.70
C TRP A 109 28.54 11.38 0.98
N ASP A 110 29.03 11.34 2.23
CA ASP A 110 30.29 12.00 2.61
C ASP A 110 31.48 11.35 1.91
N GLU A 111 31.59 10.02 1.93
CA GLU A 111 32.77 9.28 1.48
C GLU A 111 32.75 8.94 -0.02
N LEU A 112 31.59 8.61 -0.58
CA LEU A 112 31.44 8.16 -1.97
C LEU A 112 30.63 9.12 -2.86
N LYS A 113 30.10 10.21 -2.29
CA LYS A 113 29.19 11.16 -2.98
C LYS A 113 27.94 10.51 -3.56
N ILE A 114 27.53 9.38 -2.99
CA ILE A 114 26.31 8.66 -3.39
C ILE A 114 25.12 9.36 -2.74
N CYS A 115 24.17 9.81 -3.56
CA CYS A 115 22.96 10.48 -3.12
C CYS A 115 21.68 9.94 -3.76
N SER A 116 21.77 8.93 -4.63
CA SER A 116 20.61 8.29 -5.27
C SER A 116 20.66 6.76 -5.19
N VAL A 117 19.50 6.12 -5.36
CA VAL A 117 19.38 4.65 -5.36
C VAL A 117 20.17 4.04 -6.52
N ASP A 118 20.19 4.69 -7.69
CA ASP A 118 20.91 4.21 -8.87
C ASP A 118 22.42 4.25 -8.64
N GLU A 119 22.95 5.38 -8.11
CA GLU A 119 24.36 5.50 -7.77
C GLU A 119 24.79 4.48 -6.69
N LEU A 120 23.91 4.21 -5.72
CA LEU A 120 24.15 3.20 -4.70
C LEU A 120 24.20 1.79 -5.30
N GLU A 121 23.30 1.48 -6.23
CA GLU A 121 23.30 0.18 -6.91
C GLU A 121 24.58 -0.03 -7.73
N GLU A 122 25.00 0.97 -8.52
CA GLU A 122 26.23 0.90 -9.29
C GLU A 122 27.46 0.73 -8.38
N ALA A 123 27.53 1.51 -7.31
CA ALA A 123 28.61 1.40 -6.34
C ALA A 123 28.66 0.05 -5.62
N ALA A 124 27.47 -0.52 -5.32
CA ALA A 124 27.35 -1.84 -4.72
C ALA A 124 27.78 -2.94 -5.70
N LYS A 125 27.31 -2.91 -6.96
CA LYS A 125 27.73 -3.85 -8.01
C LYS A 125 29.23 -3.82 -8.26
N ALA A 126 29.82 -2.63 -8.22
CA ALA A 126 31.27 -2.41 -8.39
C ALA A 126 32.10 -2.75 -7.13
N GLY A 127 31.50 -3.17 -6.03
CA GLY A 127 32.20 -3.50 -4.77
C GLY A 127 32.73 -2.29 -4.00
N ARG A 128 32.44 -1.06 -4.42
CA ARG A 128 32.98 0.18 -3.83
C ARG A 128 32.50 0.44 -2.41
N ILE A 129 31.30 -0.01 -2.06
CA ILE A 129 30.73 0.24 -0.73
C ILE A 129 31.34 -0.67 0.35
N ALA A 130 31.87 -1.83 -0.01
CA ALA A 130 32.51 -2.75 0.95
C ALA A 130 33.76 -2.15 1.62
N GLY A 131 34.40 -1.15 1.00
CA GLY A 131 35.54 -0.42 1.54
C GLY A 131 35.20 0.68 2.55
N VAL A 132 33.92 1.06 2.64
CA VAL A 132 33.45 2.10 3.56
C VAL A 132 33.31 1.52 4.99
N ALA A 133 33.83 2.22 5.99
CA ALA A 133 33.76 1.76 7.38
C ALA A 133 32.31 1.53 7.84
N GLY A 134 31.99 0.29 8.25
CA GLY A 134 30.63 -0.14 8.63
C GLY A 134 29.81 -0.77 7.49
N PHE A 135 30.41 -0.95 6.30
CA PHE A 135 29.83 -1.64 5.17
C PHE A 135 30.71 -2.85 4.81
N GLY A 136 30.44 -4.01 5.34
CA GLY A 136 31.12 -5.25 4.92
C GLY A 136 30.38 -5.91 3.74
N ALA A 137 30.98 -6.96 3.17
CA ALA A 137 30.40 -7.72 2.06
C ALA A 137 28.95 -8.18 2.31
N LYS A 138 28.62 -8.60 3.54
CA LYS A 138 27.23 -8.95 3.92
C LYS A 138 26.27 -7.77 3.83
N THR A 139 26.73 -6.57 4.17
CA THR A 139 25.91 -5.35 4.08
C THR A 139 25.68 -4.97 2.62
N GLN A 140 26.68 -5.11 1.77
CA GLN A 140 26.57 -4.87 0.34
C GLN A 140 25.50 -5.80 -0.31
N VAL A 141 25.53 -7.08 0.01
CA VAL A 141 24.51 -8.04 -0.49
C VAL A 141 23.12 -7.65 -0.01
N LYS A 142 22.97 -7.26 1.27
CA LYS A 142 21.67 -6.78 1.81
C LYS A 142 21.20 -5.50 1.13
N ILE A 143 22.09 -4.57 0.82
CA ILE A 143 21.73 -3.34 0.11
C ILE A 143 21.26 -3.65 -1.31
N LEU A 144 21.94 -4.52 -2.05
CA LEU A 144 21.51 -4.91 -3.39
C LEU A 144 20.12 -5.60 -3.38
N ALA A 145 19.90 -6.50 -2.42
CA ALA A 145 18.58 -7.10 -2.23
C ALA A 145 17.51 -6.06 -1.86
N GLY A 146 17.85 -5.14 -0.95
CA GLY A 146 16.96 -4.05 -0.52
C GLY A 146 16.62 -3.06 -1.64
N ILE A 147 17.56 -2.77 -2.54
CA ILE A 147 17.30 -1.94 -3.74
C ILE A 147 16.31 -2.66 -4.67
N GLN A 148 16.45 -3.97 -4.88
CA GLN A 148 15.51 -4.74 -5.68
C GLN A 148 14.10 -4.72 -5.06
N GLU A 149 14.01 -4.93 -3.76
CA GLU A 149 12.75 -4.86 -3.01
C GLU A 149 12.14 -3.44 -3.06
N TYR A 150 12.93 -2.40 -2.84
CA TYR A 150 12.52 -1.01 -2.93
C TYR A 150 11.96 -0.67 -4.31
N ARG A 151 12.64 -1.08 -5.39
CA ARG A 151 12.16 -0.85 -6.76
C ARG A 151 10.85 -1.59 -7.06
N GLN A 152 10.67 -2.79 -6.53
CA GLN A 152 9.39 -3.52 -6.63
C GLN A 152 8.27 -2.78 -5.89
N HIS A 153 8.57 -2.15 -4.74
CA HIS A 153 7.58 -1.41 -3.96
C HIS A 153 7.34 0.04 -4.41
N THR A 154 8.32 0.69 -5.04
CA THR A 154 8.21 2.08 -5.52
C THR A 154 7.63 2.21 -6.92
N SER A 155 7.59 1.16 -7.70
CA SER A 155 6.91 1.13 -9.00
C SER A 155 5.39 0.99 -8.84
N ARG A 156 4.77 1.81 -7.98
CA ARG A 156 3.31 1.84 -7.87
C ARG A 156 2.73 2.65 -9.03
N MET A 157 1.74 2.06 -9.68
CA MET A 157 1.01 2.65 -10.81
C MET A 157 -0.32 3.23 -10.30
N LEU A 158 -0.77 4.34 -10.87
CA LEU A 158 -2.13 4.83 -10.59
C LEU A 158 -3.17 3.78 -10.95
N LEU A 159 -4.23 3.67 -10.18
CA LEU A 159 -5.30 2.68 -10.42
C LEU A 159 -5.85 2.79 -11.85
N ILE A 160 -6.13 4.01 -12.31
CA ILE A 160 -6.65 4.26 -13.66
C ILE A 160 -5.68 3.84 -14.78
N GLU A 161 -4.37 3.90 -14.53
CA GLU A 161 -3.36 3.41 -15.47
C GLU A 161 -3.28 1.89 -15.44
N ALA A 162 -3.36 1.29 -14.24
CA ALA A 162 -3.35 -0.17 -14.08
C ALA A 162 -4.57 -0.82 -14.74
N GLU A 163 -5.75 -0.19 -14.70
CA GLU A 163 -6.97 -0.68 -15.36
C GLU A 163 -6.76 -0.95 -16.85
N ARG A 164 -5.95 -0.12 -17.54
CA ARG A 164 -5.66 -0.30 -18.98
C ARG A 164 -4.92 -1.61 -19.31
N PHE A 165 -4.23 -2.18 -18.34
CA PHE A 165 -3.51 -3.46 -18.50
C PHE A 165 -4.28 -4.62 -17.88
N VAL A 166 -4.98 -4.37 -16.78
CA VAL A 166 -5.70 -5.39 -16.01
C VAL A 166 -6.98 -5.82 -16.73
N GLU A 167 -7.80 -4.88 -17.21
CA GLU A 167 -9.07 -5.19 -17.84
C GLU A 167 -8.93 -6.06 -19.10
N PRO A 168 -7.99 -5.79 -20.04
CA PRO A 168 -7.77 -6.68 -21.18
C PRO A 168 -7.28 -8.08 -20.77
N LEU A 169 -6.40 -8.18 -19.77
CA LEU A 169 -5.90 -9.45 -19.24
C LEU A 169 -7.04 -10.27 -18.60
N VAL A 170 -7.85 -9.63 -17.78
CA VAL A 170 -9.02 -10.26 -17.15
C VAL A 170 -10.00 -10.74 -18.20
N GLY A 171 -10.29 -9.91 -19.21
CA GLY A 171 -11.14 -10.29 -20.35
C GLY A 171 -10.60 -11.49 -21.10
N TYR A 172 -9.29 -11.50 -21.37
CA TYR A 172 -8.62 -12.63 -22.01
C TYR A 172 -8.73 -13.92 -21.18
N LEU A 173 -8.41 -13.87 -19.88
CA LEU A 173 -8.48 -15.04 -19.01
C LEU A 173 -9.92 -15.55 -18.84
N ARG A 174 -10.91 -14.65 -18.74
CA ARG A 174 -12.32 -15.02 -18.66
C ARG A 174 -12.87 -15.68 -19.95
N SER A 175 -12.20 -15.49 -21.08
CA SER A 175 -12.57 -16.15 -22.33
C SER A 175 -12.13 -17.61 -22.42
N ILE A 176 -11.31 -18.08 -21.46
CA ILE A 176 -10.83 -19.46 -21.40
C ILE A 176 -11.96 -20.33 -20.84
N PRO A 177 -12.38 -21.41 -21.56
CA PRO A 177 -13.54 -22.22 -21.14
C PRO A 177 -13.39 -22.88 -19.75
N GLU A 178 -12.17 -23.16 -19.34
CA GLU A 178 -11.86 -23.78 -18.05
C GLU A 178 -12.02 -22.84 -16.86
N VAL A 179 -12.09 -21.51 -17.10
CA VAL A 179 -12.25 -20.50 -16.04
C VAL A 179 -13.72 -20.39 -15.66
N GLU A 180 -14.07 -20.81 -14.46
CA GLU A 180 -15.41 -20.70 -13.91
C GLU A 180 -15.66 -19.36 -13.23
N ARG A 181 -14.64 -18.86 -12.51
CA ARG A 181 -14.68 -17.58 -11.79
C ARG A 181 -13.29 -16.94 -11.78
N LEU A 182 -13.22 -15.62 -11.96
CA LEU A 182 -11.98 -14.85 -11.93
C LEU A 182 -12.26 -13.48 -11.33
N GLU A 183 -11.52 -13.14 -10.28
CA GLU A 183 -11.56 -11.83 -9.63
C GLU A 183 -10.16 -11.25 -9.47
N VAL A 184 -10.07 -9.93 -9.59
CA VAL A 184 -8.87 -9.19 -9.19
C VAL A 184 -8.95 -8.94 -7.69
N ALA A 185 -7.90 -9.21 -6.96
CA ALA A 185 -7.79 -8.99 -5.51
C ALA A 185 -6.85 -7.81 -5.19
N GLY A 186 -6.22 -7.83 -4.03
CA GLY A 186 -5.19 -6.87 -3.64
C GLY A 186 -5.68 -5.43 -3.51
N SER A 187 -4.75 -4.50 -3.60
CA SER A 187 -5.02 -3.06 -3.54
C SER A 187 -5.88 -2.56 -4.70
N TYR A 188 -5.85 -3.24 -5.84
CA TYR A 188 -6.71 -2.96 -7.00
C TYR A 188 -8.19 -3.13 -6.63
N ARG A 189 -8.56 -4.26 -6.04
CA ARG A 189 -9.95 -4.53 -5.62
C ARG A 189 -10.43 -3.58 -4.53
N ARG A 190 -9.52 -3.15 -3.64
CA ARG A 190 -9.83 -2.15 -2.61
C ARG A 190 -9.89 -0.72 -3.15
N ARG A 191 -9.77 -0.53 -4.46
CA ARG A 191 -9.82 0.78 -5.13
C ARG A 191 -8.82 1.78 -4.54
N ARG A 192 -7.59 1.33 -4.25
CA ARG A 192 -6.52 2.23 -3.80
C ARG A 192 -6.10 3.12 -4.95
N GLU A 193 -5.77 4.37 -4.64
CA GLU A 193 -5.29 5.35 -5.62
C GLU A 193 -4.10 4.83 -6.45
N THR A 194 -3.24 4.03 -5.82
CA THR A 194 -2.12 3.37 -6.48
C THR A 194 -2.09 1.88 -6.17
N VAL A 195 -1.60 1.09 -7.13
CA VAL A 195 -1.40 -0.36 -7.01
C VAL A 195 0.07 -0.71 -7.26
N GLY A 196 0.64 -1.66 -6.52
CA GLY A 196 2.02 -2.13 -6.70
C GLY A 196 2.10 -3.36 -7.60
N ASP A 197 1.17 -4.26 -7.38
CA ASP A 197 1.02 -5.55 -8.05
C ASP A 197 -0.46 -5.87 -8.24
N ILE A 198 -0.75 -6.87 -9.03
CA ILE A 198 -2.10 -7.37 -9.31
C ILE A 198 -2.18 -8.82 -8.87
N ASP A 199 -3.05 -9.11 -7.94
CA ASP A 199 -3.43 -10.46 -7.58
C ASP A 199 -4.68 -10.88 -8.33
N LEU A 200 -4.59 -11.94 -9.15
CA LEU A 200 -5.71 -12.59 -9.80
C LEU A 200 -6.03 -13.91 -9.09
N LEU A 201 -7.29 -14.10 -8.74
CA LEU A 201 -7.78 -15.32 -8.12
C LEU A 201 -8.83 -15.96 -9.01
N ALA A 202 -8.63 -17.24 -9.37
CA ALA A 202 -9.51 -17.97 -10.25
C ALA A 202 -9.98 -19.30 -9.64
N ILE A 203 -11.18 -19.73 -10.04
CA ILE A 203 -11.63 -21.12 -10.02
C ILE A 203 -11.54 -21.63 -11.45
N ALA A 204 -10.93 -22.80 -11.64
CA ALA A 204 -10.88 -23.45 -12.95
C ALA A 204 -11.10 -24.95 -12.80
N THR A 205 -11.82 -25.53 -13.76
CA THR A 205 -12.04 -26.98 -13.85
C THR A 205 -10.71 -27.75 -14.00
N VAL A 206 -9.80 -27.18 -14.82
CA VAL A 206 -8.44 -27.66 -15.04
C VAL A 206 -7.48 -26.47 -14.98
N PRO A 207 -6.57 -26.36 -14.00
CA PRO A 207 -5.68 -25.22 -13.87
C PRO A 207 -4.66 -25.07 -15.02
N GLY A 208 -4.15 -26.19 -15.57
CA GLY A 208 -3.06 -26.18 -16.56
C GLY A 208 -3.28 -25.26 -17.77
N PRO A 209 -4.38 -25.38 -18.52
CA PRO A 209 -4.69 -24.49 -19.64
C PRO A 209 -4.74 -23.02 -19.26
N VAL A 210 -5.27 -22.71 -18.07
CA VAL A 210 -5.37 -21.33 -17.57
C VAL A 210 -4.00 -20.77 -17.24
N MET A 211 -3.13 -21.57 -16.61
CA MET A 211 -1.74 -21.18 -16.32
C MET A 211 -0.93 -21.00 -17.60
N GLU A 212 -1.08 -21.91 -18.56
CA GLU A 212 -0.39 -21.83 -19.86
C GLU A 212 -0.81 -20.55 -20.61
N ALA A 213 -2.11 -20.29 -20.70
CA ALA A 213 -2.62 -19.07 -21.33
C ALA A 213 -2.13 -17.80 -20.65
N PHE A 214 -2.10 -17.78 -19.31
CA PHE A 214 -1.58 -16.65 -18.56
C PHE A 214 -0.10 -16.38 -18.85
N LEU A 215 0.73 -17.43 -18.83
CA LEU A 215 2.16 -17.32 -19.09
C LEU A 215 2.48 -16.88 -20.53
N HIS A 216 1.61 -17.19 -21.49
CA HIS A 216 1.76 -16.84 -22.90
C HIS A 216 0.90 -15.61 -23.32
N TYR A 217 0.31 -14.88 -22.38
CA TYR A 217 -0.42 -13.66 -22.68
C TYR A 217 0.49 -12.66 -23.44
N PRO A 218 0.01 -12.05 -24.56
CA PRO A 218 0.88 -11.27 -25.46
C PRO A 218 1.63 -10.09 -24.81
N GLN A 219 1.12 -9.56 -23.71
CA GLN A 219 1.77 -8.45 -22.99
C GLN A 219 2.74 -8.92 -21.89
N VAL A 220 2.95 -10.21 -21.71
CA VAL A 220 3.95 -10.72 -20.77
C VAL A 220 5.35 -10.45 -21.31
N ALA A 221 6.10 -9.62 -20.57
CA ALA A 221 7.48 -9.31 -20.90
C ALA A 221 8.45 -10.31 -20.24
N LYS A 222 8.09 -10.81 -19.05
CA LYS A 222 8.94 -11.74 -18.28
C LYS A 222 8.10 -12.63 -17.39
N VAL A 223 8.40 -13.93 -17.40
CA VAL A 223 7.89 -14.89 -16.44
C VAL A 223 8.80 -14.88 -15.20
N LEU A 224 8.22 -14.63 -14.02
CA LEU A 224 8.93 -14.60 -12.75
C LEU A 224 8.87 -15.96 -12.04
N ALA A 225 7.69 -16.60 -12.09
CA ALA A 225 7.47 -17.94 -11.56
C ALA A 225 6.38 -18.64 -12.37
N ALA A 226 6.55 -19.94 -12.61
CA ALA A 226 5.59 -20.81 -13.27
C ALA A 226 5.34 -22.05 -12.42
N GLY A 227 4.09 -22.29 -12.07
CA GLY A 227 3.65 -23.46 -11.30
C GLY A 227 2.24 -23.88 -11.71
N ASP A 228 1.81 -25.05 -11.24
CA ASP A 228 0.55 -25.67 -11.68
C ASP A 228 -0.72 -24.88 -11.26
N THR A 229 -0.64 -24.20 -10.11
CA THR A 229 -1.78 -23.43 -9.55
C THR A 229 -1.42 -22.00 -9.17
N LYS A 230 -0.13 -21.62 -9.30
CA LYS A 230 0.36 -20.28 -9.04
C LYS A 230 1.44 -19.92 -10.05
N SER A 231 1.26 -18.80 -10.74
CA SER A 231 2.25 -18.23 -11.64
C SER A 231 2.34 -16.71 -11.44
N SER A 232 3.51 -16.16 -11.76
CA SER A 232 3.80 -14.73 -11.62
C SER A 232 4.50 -14.22 -12.88
N VAL A 233 4.07 -13.10 -13.40
CA VAL A 233 4.65 -12.47 -14.61
C VAL A 233 4.85 -10.97 -14.40
N ASN A 234 5.75 -10.39 -15.19
CA ASN A 234 5.80 -8.94 -15.40
C ASN A 234 5.24 -8.63 -16.79
N LEU A 235 4.32 -7.70 -16.86
CA LEU A 235 3.82 -7.14 -18.12
C LEU A 235 4.84 -6.15 -18.72
N GLY A 236 4.70 -5.83 -20.01
CA GLY A 236 5.53 -4.83 -20.68
C GLY A 236 5.48 -3.43 -20.05
N SER A 237 4.44 -3.13 -19.28
CA SER A 237 4.31 -1.91 -18.47
C SER A 237 5.18 -1.90 -17.20
N GLY A 238 5.81 -3.02 -16.84
CA GLY A 238 6.50 -3.23 -15.57
C GLY A 238 5.59 -3.70 -14.43
N LEU A 239 4.27 -3.77 -14.64
CA LEU A 239 3.31 -4.22 -13.64
C LEU A 239 3.47 -5.72 -13.40
N GLN A 240 3.68 -6.13 -12.15
CA GLN A 240 3.67 -7.54 -11.78
C GLN A 240 2.24 -8.02 -11.63
N VAL A 241 1.97 -9.22 -12.14
CA VAL A 241 0.69 -9.90 -12.00
C VAL A 241 0.92 -11.31 -11.49
N ASP A 242 0.21 -11.67 -10.43
CA ASP A 242 0.18 -12.98 -9.82
C ASP A 242 -1.17 -13.64 -10.09
N LEU A 243 -1.19 -14.82 -10.70
CA LEU A 243 -2.41 -15.63 -10.87
C LEU A 243 -2.36 -16.83 -9.95
N ARG A 244 -3.48 -17.05 -9.24
CA ARG A 244 -3.71 -18.25 -8.42
C ARG A 244 -5.01 -18.93 -8.83
N VAL A 245 -4.96 -20.23 -9.06
CA VAL A 245 -6.15 -21.07 -9.20
C VAL A 245 -6.35 -21.83 -7.90
N VAL A 246 -7.53 -21.70 -7.31
CA VAL A 246 -7.87 -22.29 -6.02
C VAL A 246 -9.12 -23.17 -6.13
N PRO A 247 -9.27 -24.16 -5.24
CA PRO A 247 -10.49 -24.96 -5.17
C PRO A 247 -11.73 -24.10 -4.84
N PRO A 248 -12.92 -24.46 -5.35
CA PRO A 248 -14.15 -23.71 -5.10
C PRO A 248 -14.47 -23.55 -3.61
N ASP A 249 -14.17 -24.56 -2.79
CA ASP A 249 -14.52 -24.54 -1.36
C ASP A 249 -13.73 -23.52 -0.52
N CYS A 250 -12.57 -23.08 -1.00
CA CYS A 250 -11.74 -22.09 -0.30
C CYS A 250 -11.70 -20.73 -1.02
N TYR A 251 -12.42 -20.57 -2.13
CA TYR A 251 -12.32 -19.36 -2.96
C TYR A 251 -12.64 -18.07 -2.21
N GLY A 252 -13.72 -18.03 -1.43
CA GLY A 252 -14.10 -16.86 -0.63
C GLY A 252 -13.06 -16.52 0.44
N ALA A 253 -12.49 -17.54 1.11
CA ALA A 253 -11.44 -17.33 2.10
C ALA A 253 -10.14 -16.83 1.45
N ALA A 254 -9.75 -17.38 0.31
CA ALA A 254 -8.63 -16.90 -0.48
C ALA A 254 -8.88 -15.45 -0.96
N LEU A 255 -10.09 -15.13 -1.39
CA LEU A 255 -10.44 -13.79 -1.85
C LEU A 255 -10.36 -12.77 -0.71
N VAL A 256 -10.82 -13.10 0.50
CA VAL A 256 -10.62 -12.26 1.70
C VAL A 256 -9.13 -12.07 1.96
N TYR A 257 -8.36 -13.16 1.97
CA TYR A 257 -6.93 -13.15 2.29
C TYR A 257 -6.13 -12.28 1.30
N PHE A 258 -6.30 -12.49 -0.01
CA PHE A 258 -5.57 -11.76 -1.05
C PHE A 258 -6.10 -10.35 -1.29
N THR A 259 -7.37 -10.08 -1.02
CA THR A 259 -7.92 -8.72 -1.06
C THR A 259 -7.26 -7.85 0.02
N GLY A 260 -7.07 -8.36 1.24
CA GLY A 260 -6.49 -7.59 2.34
C GLY A 260 -7.46 -6.52 2.87
N SER A 261 -6.99 -5.42 3.47
CA SER A 261 -5.54 -5.11 3.69
C SER A 261 -4.89 -6.11 4.66
N LYS A 262 -3.58 -6.03 4.80
CA LYS A 262 -2.84 -6.82 5.78
C LYS A 262 -3.38 -6.56 7.20
N GLU A 263 -3.59 -5.30 7.52
CA GLU A 263 -4.06 -4.82 8.81
C GLU A 263 -5.48 -5.31 9.08
N HIS A 264 -6.38 -5.18 8.12
CA HIS A 264 -7.73 -5.73 8.17
C HIS A 264 -7.73 -7.24 8.41
N ASN A 265 -6.94 -7.99 7.65
CA ASN A 265 -6.81 -9.44 7.81
C ASN A 265 -6.22 -9.85 9.17
N VAL A 266 -5.31 -9.05 9.74
CA VAL A 266 -4.79 -9.30 11.09
C VAL A 266 -5.90 -9.17 12.13
N LYS A 267 -6.73 -8.11 12.05
CA LYS A 267 -7.87 -7.94 12.95
C LYS A 267 -8.92 -9.04 12.79
N LEU A 268 -9.25 -9.38 11.54
CA LEU A 268 -10.22 -10.45 11.26
C LEU A 268 -9.75 -11.80 11.82
N ARG A 269 -8.47 -12.15 11.63
CA ARG A 269 -7.87 -13.37 12.20
C ARG A 269 -7.83 -13.35 13.72
N ARG A 270 -7.52 -12.19 14.34
CA ARG A 270 -7.55 -12.05 15.80
C ARG A 270 -8.96 -12.33 16.33
N ARG A 271 -9.97 -11.74 15.68
CA ARG A 271 -11.36 -12.01 16.04
C ARG A 271 -11.74 -13.47 15.88
N ALA A 272 -11.26 -14.16 14.83
CA ALA A 272 -11.49 -15.59 14.65
C ALA A 272 -10.93 -16.40 15.83
N VAL A 273 -9.74 -16.09 16.31
CA VAL A 273 -9.15 -16.75 17.51
C VAL A 273 -10.05 -16.57 18.74
N GLU A 274 -10.64 -15.38 18.95
CA GLU A 274 -11.59 -15.11 20.04
C GLU A 274 -12.87 -15.98 19.94
N HIS A 275 -13.20 -16.47 18.73
CA HIS A 275 -14.32 -17.37 18.47
C HIS A 275 -13.92 -18.87 18.38
N GLY A 276 -12.68 -19.21 18.75
CA GLY A 276 -12.16 -20.59 18.64
C GLY A 276 -11.94 -21.04 17.18
N LEU A 277 -11.75 -20.08 16.27
CA LEU A 277 -11.58 -20.31 14.85
C LEU A 277 -10.19 -19.85 14.37
N ARG A 278 -9.75 -20.43 13.25
CA ARG A 278 -8.57 -20.04 12.49
C ARG A 278 -8.98 -19.69 11.06
N ILE A 279 -8.59 -18.52 10.58
CA ILE A 279 -8.81 -18.08 9.17
C ILE A 279 -7.47 -18.13 8.44
N SER A 280 -7.47 -18.70 7.26
CA SER A 280 -6.38 -18.71 6.28
C SER A 280 -6.95 -18.59 4.86
N GLU A 281 -6.08 -18.55 3.85
CA GLU A 281 -6.47 -18.61 2.44
C GLU A 281 -7.16 -19.93 2.05
N TYR A 282 -7.06 -20.96 2.88
CA TYR A 282 -7.67 -22.28 2.65
C TYR A 282 -9.05 -22.44 3.29
N GLY A 283 -9.48 -21.47 4.10
CA GLY A 283 -10.78 -21.52 4.76
C GLY A 283 -10.78 -21.02 6.19
N VAL A 284 -11.96 -21.18 6.81
CA VAL A 284 -12.19 -21.02 8.23
C VAL A 284 -12.25 -22.40 8.87
N PHE A 285 -11.50 -22.59 9.91
CA PHE A 285 -11.39 -23.88 10.61
C PHE A 285 -11.67 -23.71 12.11
N ARG A 286 -12.42 -24.64 12.68
CA ARG A 286 -12.55 -24.76 14.13
C ARG A 286 -11.37 -25.56 14.65
N VAL A 287 -10.69 -25.03 15.66
CA VAL A 287 -9.55 -25.67 16.30
C VAL A 287 -10.05 -26.39 17.55
N HIS A 288 -9.95 -27.72 17.57
CA HIS A 288 -10.29 -28.55 18.71
C HIS A 288 -9.10 -28.72 19.66
N GLU A 289 -9.36 -29.12 20.92
CA GLU A 289 -8.32 -29.31 21.94
C GLU A 289 -7.25 -30.35 21.55
N ASP A 290 -7.61 -31.36 20.73
CA ASP A 290 -6.72 -32.36 20.15
C ASP A 290 -5.94 -31.88 18.92
N ALA A 291 -5.93 -30.56 18.64
CA ALA A 291 -5.31 -29.93 17.48
C ALA A 291 -5.89 -30.35 16.12
N LYS A 292 -7.01 -31.04 16.09
CA LYS A 292 -7.73 -31.30 14.84
C LYS A 292 -8.45 -30.05 14.38
N GLU A 293 -8.49 -29.88 13.09
CA GLU A 293 -9.18 -28.77 12.43
C GLU A 293 -10.41 -29.27 11.68
N GLU A 294 -11.56 -28.66 11.96
CA GLU A 294 -12.81 -28.89 11.27
C GLU A 294 -13.09 -27.71 10.34
N PHE A 295 -13.29 -27.98 9.05
CA PHE A 295 -13.66 -26.93 8.07
C PHE A 295 -15.04 -26.37 8.38
N VAL A 296 -15.17 -25.05 8.47
CA VAL A 296 -16.39 -24.34 8.82
C VAL A 296 -16.93 -23.55 7.63
N ALA A 297 -16.10 -22.78 6.94
CA ALA A 297 -16.48 -21.90 5.85
C ALA A 297 -15.29 -21.56 4.96
N GLY A 298 -15.57 -21.11 3.72
CA GLY A 298 -14.47 -20.69 2.82
C GLY A 298 -14.91 -20.44 1.40
N ARG A 299 -16.11 -20.92 0.98
CA ARG A 299 -16.58 -20.83 -0.40
C ARG A 299 -16.88 -19.38 -0.81
N GLU A 300 -17.55 -18.63 0.04
CA GLU A 300 -17.89 -17.23 -0.20
C GLU A 300 -17.34 -16.33 0.89
N GLU A 301 -16.98 -15.08 0.54
CA GLU A 301 -16.48 -14.10 1.52
C GLU A 301 -17.48 -13.84 2.64
N ALA A 302 -18.79 -13.80 2.31
CA ALA A 302 -19.85 -13.59 3.29
C ALA A 302 -19.85 -14.65 4.39
N ASP A 303 -19.57 -15.92 4.04
CA ASP A 303 -19.52 -17.02 5.00
C ASP A 303 -18.32 -16.88 5.95
N VAL A 304 -17.18 -16.38 5.41
CA VAL A 304 -15.98 -16.10 6.22
C VAL A 304 -16.28 -15.01 7.25
N TYR A 305 -16.92 -13.92 6.86
CA TYR A 305 -17.31 -12.84 7.79
C TYR A 305 -18.38 -13.31 8.79
N ALA A 306 -19.39 -14.03 8.31
CA ALA A 306 -20.46 -14.56 9.16
C ALA A 306 -19.93 -15.51 10.25
N SER A 307 -18.90 -16.30 9.96
CA SER A 307 -18.28 -17.22 10.92
C SER A 307 -17.72 -16.52 12.16
N VAL A 308 -17.38 -15.24 12.06
CA VAL A 308 -16.88 -14.40 13.15
C VAL A 308 -17.90 -13.34 13.59
N GLY A 309 -19.17 -13.52 13.22
CA GLY A 309 -20.26 -12.63 13.64
C GLY A 309 -20.22 -11.24 13.00
N LEU A 310 -19.70 -11.11 11.77
CA LEU A 310 -19.65 -9.88 11.00
C LEU A 310 -20.51 -9.99 9.73
N PRO A 311 -21.13 -8.90 9.27
CA PRO A 311 -21.61 -8.82 7.91
C PRO A 311 -20.44 -8.77 6.93
N TRP A 312 -20.68 -9.06 5.67
CA TRP A 312 -19.69 -8.84 4.62
C TRP A 312 -19.29 -7.35 4.55
N ILE A 313 -17.98 -7.09 4.54
CA ILE A 313 -17.42 -5.74 4.47
C ILE A 313 -16.93 -5.49 3.05
N PRO A 314 -17.37 -4.42 2.37
CA PRO A 314 -16.88 -4.06 1.04
C PRO A 314 -15.36 -3.95 0.97
N PRO A 315 -14.72 -4.43 -0.09
CA PRO A 315 -13.26 -4.36 -0.25
C PRO A 315 -12.68 -2.96 -0.02
N GLU A 316 -13.35 -1.94 -0.53
CA GLU A 316 -12.94 -0.53 -0.43
C GLU A 316 -12.85 -0.02 1.01
N MET A 317 -13.55 -0.67 1.94
CA MET A 317 -13.54 -0.32 3.36
C MET A 317 -12.47 -1.08 4.17
N ARG A 318 -11.84 -2.12 3.62
CA ARG A 318 -10.94 -3.05 4.33
C ARG A 318 -9.53 -2.45 4.55
N GLU A 319 -9.43 -1.31 5.23
CA GLU A 319 -8.16 -0.59 5.47
C GLU A 319 -7.83 -0.41 6.96
N ASP A 320 -8.49 -1.16 7.84
CA ASP A 320 -8.34 -1.07 9.31
C ASP A 320 -8.55 0.36 9.86
N ARG A 321 -9.61 1.03 9.37
CA ARG A 321 -10.01 2.38 9.79
C ARG A 321 -11.24 2.39 10.68
N GLY A 322 -11.55 1.25 11.34
CA GLY A 322 -12.70 1.10 12.22
C GLY A 322 -13.92 0.46 11.55
N GLU A 323 -13.78 -0.11 10.34
CA GLU A 323 -14.85 -0.76 9.60
C GLU A 323 -15.38 -2.01 10.31
N ILE A 324 -14.51 -2.78 10.98
CA ILE A 324 -14.92 -3.97 11.75
C ILE A 324 -15.75 -3.55 12.96
N GLU A 325 -15.31 -2.54 13.71
CA GLU A 325 -16.04 -2.01 14.85
C GLU A 325 -17.36 -1.34 14.42
N ALA A 326 -17.38 -0.70 13.27
CA ALA A 326 -18.61 -0.13 12.70
C ALA A 326 -19.59 -1.24 12.32
N ALA A 327 -19.14 -2.30 11.65
CA ALA A 327 -19.95 -3.45 11.28
C ALA A 327 -20.57 -4.18 12.47
N LEU A 328 -19.91 -4.16 13.63
CA LEU A 328 -20.44 -4.73 14.89
C LEU A 328 -21.52 -3.86 15.54
N ARG A 329 -21.50 -2.54 15.27
CA ARG A 329 -22.48 -1.61 15.88
C ARG A 329 -23.76 -1.47 15.07
N GLY A 330 -23.72 -1.78 13.77
CA GLY A 330 -24.87 -1.63 12.89
C GLY A 330 -24.51 -1.79 11.42
N PRO A 331 -25.46 -1.50 10.52
CA PRO A 331 -25.21 -1.61 9.09
C PRO A 331 -24.12 -0.64 8.64
N LEU A 332 -23.24 -1.11 7.76
CA LEU A 332 -22.25 -0.26 7.12
C LEU A 332 -22.92 0.72 6.14
N PRO A 333 -22.31 1.88 5.88
CA PRO A 333 -22.82 2.82 4.90
C PRO A 333 -22.80 2.19 3.50
N ARG A 334 -23.80 2.50 2.69
CA ARG A 334 -23.77 2.18 1.26
C ARG A 334 -22.68 3.05 0.61
N LEU A 335 -21.75 2.41 -0.12
CA LEU A 335 -20.75 3.11 -0.89
C LEU A 335 -21.36 3.74 -2.14
N ILE A 336 -20.78 4.85 -2.58
CA ILE A 336 -21.14 5.52 -3.83
C ILE A 336 -20.61 4.68 -4.99
N GLU A 337 -21.48 4.38 -5.96
CA GLU A 337 -21.16 3.68 -7.18
C GLU A 337 -21.21 4.62 -8.40
N THR A 338 -20.58 4.24 -9.50
CA THR A 338 -20.58 5.05 -10.73
C THR A 338 -22.00 5.40 -11.19
N GLY A 339 -22.96 4.47 -11.02
CA GLY A 339 -24.37 4.71 -11.35
C GLY A 339 -25.09 5.74 -10.47
N ASP A 340 -24.53 6.08 -9.31
CA ASP A 340 -25.07 7.15 -8.44
C ASP A 340 -24.65 8.55 -8.91
N MET A 341 -23.59 8.65 -9.75
CA MET A 341 -23.13 9.91 -10.31
C MET A 341 -24.09 10.42 -11.38
N ARG A 342 -24.65 11.61 -11.17
CA ARG A 342 -25.66 12.21 -12.07
C ARG A 342 -25.07 13.25 -12.99
N ALA A 343 -23.99 13.92 -12.58
CA ALA A 343 -23.33 14.94 -13.35
C ALA A 343 -21.92 15.19 -12.82
N ASP A 344 -21.00 15.58 -13.69
CA ASP A 344 -19.78 16.28 -13.37
C ASP A 344 -19.93 17.74 -13.84
N LEU A 345 -19.84 18.69 -12.89
CA LEU A 345 -20.10 20.11 -13.12
C LEU A 345 -18.83 20.96 -13.03
N HIS A 346 -17.68 20.35 -12.69
CA HIS A 346 -16.42 21.07 -12.61
C HIS A 346 -15.62 20.90 -13.91
N MET A 347 -16.02 21.68 -14.93
CA MET A 347 -15.39 21.63 -16.25
C MET A 347 -14.89 23.03 -16.66
N HIS A 348 -13.71 23.05 -17.29
CA HIS A 348 -13.06 24.26 -17.77
C HIS A 348 -12.88 24.18 -19.28
N SER A 349 -13.33 25.21 -20.00
CA SER A 349 -13.16 25.34 -21.43
C SER A 349 -12.07 26.38 -21.77
N ILE A 350 -11.78 26.54 -23.04
CA ILE A 350 -10.87 27.60 -23.53
C ILE A 350 -11.35 29.02 -23.18
N TRP A 351 -12.58 29.20 -22.68
CA TRP A 351 -13.09 30.46 -22.15
C TRP A 351 -12.51 30.82 -20.78
N SER A 352 -11.89 29.85 -20.10
CA SER A 352 -11.13 30.07 -18.87
C SER A 352 -9.72 29.52 -19.04
N ASP A 353 -9.34 28.48 -18.31
CA ASP A 353 -8.02 27.86 -18.30
C ASP A 353 -8.03 26.42 -18.83
N GLY A 354 -9.16 25.99 -19.39
CA GLY A 354 -9.29 24.69 -20.08
C GLY A 354 -8.64 24.69 -21.47
N ARG A 355 -8.60 23.50 -22.08
CA ARG A 355 -7.94 23.27 -23.39
C ARG A 355 -8.89 22.95 -24.52
N GLN A 356 -10.16 22.68 -24.22
CA GLN A 356 -11.18 22.24 -25.18
C GLN A 356 -12.26 23.28 -25.35
N THR A 357 -12.89 23.29 -26.51
CA THR A 357 -14.08 24.10 -26.76
C THR A 357 -15.29 23.55 -25.99
N ILE A 358 -16.34 24.32 -25.84
CA ILE A 358 -17.58 23.84 -25.22
C ILE A 358 -18.20 22.71 -26.05
N GLU A 359 -18.11 22.80 -27.38
CA GLU A 359 -18.62 21.79 -28.30
C GLU A 359 -17.91 20.46 -28.11
N GLU A 360 -16.55 20.48 -28.07
CA GLU A 360 -15.74 19.26 -27.83
C GLU A 360 -16.04 18.65 -26.46
N MET A 361 -16.26 19.47 -25.44
CA MET A 361 -16.63 18.98 -24.09
C MET A 361 -18.01 18.33 -24.08
N VAL A 362 -18.99 18.93 -24.76
CA VAL A 362 -20.35 18.37 -24.88
C VAL A 362 -20.32 17.03 -25.62
N GLU A 363 -19.55 16.91 -26.72
CA GLU A 363 -19.37 15.66 -27.45
C GLU A 363 -18.72 14.57 -26.59
N ALA A 364 -17.74 14.94 -25.73
CA ALA A 364 -17.07 13.98 -24.83
C ALA A 364 -17.99 13.50 -23.67
N CYS A 365 -19.03 14.28 -23.33
CA CYS A 365 -19.98 13.95 -22.25
C CYS A 365 -21.26 13.25 -22.78
N ALA A 366 -21.48 13.17 -24.07
CA ALA A 366 -22.66 12.53 -24.69
C ALA A 366 -22.44 11.02 -24.92
#